data_82c5583c3bd7c164dc4dbe447dda1109
#
_entry.id   82c5583c3bd7c164dc4dbe447dda1109
#
_cell.length_a   1.000
_cell.length_b   1.000
_cell.length_c   1.000
_cell.angle_alpha   90.00
_cell.angle_beta   90.00
_cell.angle_gamma   90.00
#
_symmetry.space_group_name_H-M   'P 1'
#
loop_
_entity.id
_entity.type
_entity.pdbx_description
1 polymer ?
#
loop_
_entity_poly.entity_id
_entity_poly.type
_entity_poly.pdbx_seq_one_letter_code
_entity_poly.pdbx_strand_id
1 'polypeptide(L)'
;MLVRVARRYLPIIACSLLALAAGEALAAKARFVAVTAIVEHPALDAVREGVRDELKSRGFEEGKGLRFEYRSAQGNPAVAAQIARQFAGSEPDVIVAISTPSAQSAVSASKSIPVIFSAVSDPVSARLVGGAGASGTNVTGVSDLPPVQDQLNLVRELLPSARRIGVVYSPGESNSVVQVALLKELAAKAGMTIVEAPAVKSSDVQVAVRSLIGKADVLYLPQDNAVIAAVDAVLPIAAQAKLPVIAPDESSVAKGALATIGFDYYQVGRQTGALVAQVLEGGKPGAIAWQYGAGTNLVLNAASAQALGLAVPETVARRAKKILGR
;
A
#
# COMPACT_ATOMS: atom_id res chain seq x y z
N MET A 1 -1.90 74.93 -28.38
CA MET A 1 -2.71 74.44 -27.21
C MET A 1 -2.81 72.92 -27.12
N LEU A 2 -2.45 72.19 -28.14
CA LEU A 2 -2.55 70.72 -28.19
C LEU A 2 -1.36 69.95 -27.59
N VAL A 3 -0.19 70.55 -27.42
CA VAL A 3 1.02 69.84 -26.92
C VAL A 3 1.09 69.71 -25.38
N ARG A 4 0.32 70.49 -24.63
CA ARG A 4 0.32 70.46 -23.14
C ARG A 4 -0.63 69.41 -22.57
N VAL A 5 -1.58 68.86 -23.32
CA VAL A 5 -2.55 67.87 -22.85
C VAL A 5 -1.94 66.47 -22.92
N ALA A 6 -1.10 66.13 -23.91
CA ALA A 6 -0.49 64.84 -24.10
C ALA A 6 0.51 64.40 -22.96
N ARG A 7 1.11 65.43 -22.29
CA ARG A 7 2.13 65.19 -21.25
C ARG A 7 1.55 64.78 -19.88
N ARG A 8 0.25 64.97 -19.65
CA ARG A 8 -0.43 64.66 -18.37
C ARG A 8 -1.04 63.25 -18.32
N TYR A 9 -1.28 62.59 -19.47
CA TYR A 9 -1.91 61.27 -19.52
C TYR A 9 -0.93 60.15 -19.81
N LEU A 10 0.31 60.45 -20.21
CA LEU A 10 1.33 59.43 -20.44
C LEU A 10 1.66 58.56 -19.22
N PRO A 11 1.78 59.09 -17.99
CA PRO A 11 2.07 58.26 -16.82
C PRO A 11 0.88 57.39 -16.38
N ILE A 12 -0.37 57.79 -16.68
CA ILE A 12 -1.58 57.03 -16.30
C ILE A 12 -1.73 55.80 -17.23
N ILE A 13 -1.42 55.95 -18.51
CA ILE A 13 -1.50 54.86 -19.49
C ILE A 13 -0.37 53.84 -19.23
N ALA A 14 0.84 54.28 -18.84
CA ALA A 14 1.94 53.43 -18.50
C ALA A 14 1.67 52.58 -17.22
N CYS A 15 1.04 53.17 -16.19
CA CYS A 15 0.63 52.45 -15.00
C CYS A 15 -0.50 51.44 -15.25
N SER A 16 -1.44 51.73 -16.17
CA SER A 16 -2.53 50.83 -16.53
C SER A 16 -2.04 49.60 -17.33
N LEU A 17 -1.04 49.79 -18.20
CA LEU A 17 -0.42 48.73 -18.95
C LEU A 17 0.48 47.85 -18.07
N LEU A 18 1.16 48.37 -17.06
CA LEU A 18 1.91 47.59 -16.07
C LEU A 18 0.97 46.81 -15.14
N ALA A 19 -0.20 47.31 -14.80
CA ALA A 19 -1.20 46.63 -13.98
C ALA A 19 -1.88 45.48 -14.72
N LEU A 20 -2.06 45.56 -16.07
CA LEU A 20 -2.55 44.45 -16.87
C LEU A 20 -1.47 43.33 -17.08
N ALA A 21 -0.19 43.71 -17.17
CA ALA A 21 0.90 42.76 -17.28
C ALA A 21 1.20 42.02 -15.97
N ALA A 22 0.84 42.57 -14.81
CA ALA A 22 0.94 41.92 -13.50
C ALA A 22 -0.23 40.95 -13.21
N GLY A 23 -1.32 41.01 -13.99
CA GLY A 23 -2.51 40.14 -13.81
C GLY A 23 -2.41 38.78 -14.51
N GLU A 24 -1.48 38.61 -15.43
CA GLU A 24 -1.10 37.29 -15.98
C GLU A 24 0.08 36.66 -15.21
N ALA A 25 0.13 36.86 -13.88
CA ALA A 25 0.90 35.92 -13.06
C ALA A 25 0.29 34.55 -13.33
N LEU A 26 0.96 33.79 -14.21
CA LEU A 26 0.62 32.41 -14.60
C LEU A 26 -0.02 31.71 -13.41
N ALA A 27 -1.32 31.44 -13.49
CA ALA A 27 -1.91 30.42 -12.64
C ALA A 27 -1.12 29.13 -12.96
N ALA A 28 -0.10 28.84 -12.14
CA ALA A 28 0.73 27.67 -12.32
C ALA A 28 -0.23 26.50 -12.48
N LYS A 29 -0.15 25.80 -13.63
CA LYS A 29 -1.04 24.68 -13.92
C LYS A 29 -1.04 23.77 -12.70
N ALA A 30 -2.22 23.54 -12.12
CA ALA A 30 -2.33 22.69 -10.94
C ALA A 30 -1.69 21.32 -11.23
N ARG A 31 -0.83 20.86 -10.33
CA ARG A 31 -0.25 19.53 -10.41
C ARG A 31 -1.34 18.48 -10.29
N PHE A 32 -1.27 17.43 -11.09
CA PHE A 32 -2.25 16.36 -11.08
C PHE A 32 -1.62 15.05 -10.65
N VAL A 33 -2.02 14.55 -9.45
CA VAL A 33 -1.67 13.24 -8.91
C VAL A 33 -2.88 12.32 -9.02
N ALA A 34 -2.78 11.31 -9.86
CA ALA A 34 -3.78 10.27 -10.01
C ALA A 34 -3.42 9.07 -9.11
N VAL A 35 -4.31 8.65 -8.25
CA VAL A 35 -4.09 7.56 -7.29
C VAL A 35 -5.04 6.40 -7.57
N THR A 36 -4.51 5.18 -7.64
CA THR A 36 -5.34 3.97 -7.83
C THR A 36 -4.95 2.88 -6.85
N ALA A 37 -5.95 2.14 -6.37
CA ALA A 37 -5.78 0.92 -5.58
C ALA A 37 -6.62 -0.22 -6.17
N ILE A 38 -6.16 -1.47 -6.01
CA ILE A 38 -6.93 -2.64 -6.47
C ILE A 38 -8.23 -2.79 -5.69
N VAL A 39 -8.21 -2.49 -4.40
CA VAL A 39 -9.35 -2.63 -3.49
C VAL A 39 -9.21 -1.64 -2.33
N GLU A 40 -10.28 -1.38 -1.63
CA GLU A 40 -10.28 -0.59 -0.40
C GLU A 40 -10.22 -1.51 0.82
N HIS A 41 -9.25 -1.25 1.67
CA HIS A 41 -9.15 -1.80 3.03
C HIS A 41 -8.21 -0.90 3.88
N PRO A 42 -8.32 -0.95 5.22
CA PRO A 42 -7.67 0.04 6.09
C PRO A 42 -6.17 0.25 5.84
N ALA A 43 -5.42 -0.80 5.51
CA ALA A 43 -3.98 -0.67 5.25
C ALA A 43 -3.71 0.15 3.98
N LEU A 44 -4.42 -0.11 2.86
CA LEU A 44 -4.24 0.67 1.62
C LEU A 44 -4.80 2.08 1.72
N ASP A 45 -5.88 2.27 2.50
CA ASP A 45 -6.41 3.60 2.81
C ASP A 45 -5.40 4.42 3.62
N ALA A 46 -4.71 3.81 4.60
CA ALA A 46 -3.64 4.46 5.34
C ALA A 46 -2.46 4.88 4.43
N VAL A 47 -2.11 4.07 3.41
CA VAL A 47 -1.13 4.47 2.39
C VAL A 47 -1.59 5.73 1.67
N ARG A 48 -2.84 5.75 1.18
CA ARG A 48 -3.40 6.91 0.47
C ARG A 48 -3.37 8.18 1.32
N GLU A 49 -3.80 8.08 2.57
CA GLU A 49 -3.77 9.21 3.51
C GLU A 49 -2.33 9.67 3.79
N GLY A 50 -1.39 8.75 4.00
CA GLY A 50 0.02 9.08 4.16
C GLY A 50 0.61 9.83 2.97
N VAL A 51 0.26 9.42 1.73
CA VAL A 51 0.66 10.15 0.50
C VAL A 51 0.11 11.56 0.51
N ARG A 52 -1.20 11.73 0.79
CA ARG A 52 -1.86 13.03 0.83
C ARG A 52 -1.24 13.96 1.87
N ASP A 53 -1.02 13.47 3.07
CA ASP A 53 -0.46 14.24 4.17
C ASP A 53 1.00 14.62 3.94
N GLU A 54 1.80 13.74 3.33
CA GLU A 54 3.16 14.09 2.94
C GLU A 54 3.20 15.19 1.88
N LEU A 55 2.37 15.08 0.85
CA LEU A 55 2.25 16.11 -0.18
C LEU A 55 1.84 17.45 0.42
N LYS A 56 0.84 17.45 1.29
CA LYS A 56 0.40 18.66 2.00
C LYS A 56 1.52 19.27 2.84
N SER A 57 2.27 18.46 3.57
CA SER A 57 3.40 18.95 4.39
C SER A 57 4.53 19.58 3.57
N ARG A 58 4.60 19.25 2.27
CA ARG A 58 5.56 19.79 1.30
C ARG A 58 4.98 20.94 0.44
N GLY A 59 3.81 21.44 0.79
CA GLY A 59 3.19 22.56 0.08
C GLY A 59 2.33 22.18 -1.12
N PHE A 60 2.16 20.90 -1.43
CA PHE A 60 1.21 20.42 -2.44
C PHE A 60 -0.15 20.16 -1.79
N GLU A 61 -1.01 21.18 -1.74
CA GLU A 61 -2.30 21.11 -1.07
C GLU A 61 -3.43 20.98 -2.10
N GLU A 62 -4.33 20.04 -1.87
CA GLU A 62 -5.52 19.83 -2.71
C GLU A 62 -6.40 21.08 -2.73
N GLY A 63 -6.81 21.51 -3.92
CA GLY A 63 -7.54 22.75 -4.14
C GLY A 63 -6.68 24.02 -4.15
N LYS A 64 -5.38 23.94 -3.80
CA LYS A 64 -4.41 25.03 -3.86
C LYS A 64 -3.21 24.70 -4.74
N GLY A 65 -3.47 24.33 -5.99
CA GLY A 65 -2.43 23.98 -6.95
C GLY A 65 -2.14 22.46 -7.05
N LEU A 66 -2.86 21.63 -6.32
CA LEU A 66 -2.87 20.17 -6.46
C LEU A 66 -4.28 19.68 -6.79
N ARG A 67 -4.40 18.86 -7.84
CA ARG A 67 -5.53 17.96 -8.08
C ARG A 67 -5.10 16.57 -7.65
N PHE A 68 -5.80 15.99 -6.67
CA PHE A 68 -5.58 14.65 -6.18
C PHE A 68 -6.83 13.82 -6.48
N GLU A 69 -6.74 12.85 -7.37
CA GLU A 69 -7.88 12.02 -7.78
C GLU A 69 -7.63 10.56 -7.44
N TYR A 70 -8.54 9.96 -6.69
CA TYR A 70 -8.45 8.57 -6.28
C TYR A 70 -9.53 7.72 -6.94
N ARG A 71 -9.14 6.50 -7.39
CA ARG A 71 -10.07 5.47 -7.89
C ARG A 71 -9.68 4.09 -7.40
N SER A 72 -10.68 3.35 -6.93
CA SER A 72 -10.57 1.95 -6.53
C SER A 72 -11.09 1.03 -7.62
N ALA A 73 -10.40 -0.09 -7.84
CA ALA A 73 -10.82 -1.13 -8.77
C ALA A 73 -11.76 -2.16 -8.14
N GLN A 74 -12.11 -2.02 -6.86
CA GLN A 74 -13.04 -2.88 -6.13
C GLN A 74 -12.70 -4.39 -6.23
N GLY A 75 -11.40 -4.71 -6.23
CA GLY A 75 -10.90 -6.09 -6.34
C GLY A 75 -10.93 -6.68 -7.75
N ASN A 76 -11.26 -5.89 -8.77
CA ASN A 76 -11.37 -6.37 -10.14
C ASN A 76 -10.17 -5.94 -11.01
N PRO A 77 -9.31 -6.88 -11.47
CA PRO A 77 -8.15 -6.55 -12.29
C PRO A 77 -8.49 -5.87 -13.64
N ALA A 78 -9.65 -6.20 -14.24
CA ALA A 78 -10.07 -5.56 -15.49
C ALA A 78 -10.44 -4.10 -15.27
N VAL A 79 -11.08 -3.78 -14.13
CA VAL A 79 -11.38 -2.41 -13.71
C VAL A 79 -10.08 -1.66 -13.39
N ALA A 80 -9.10 -2.29 -12.72
CA ALA A 80 -7.79 -1.69 -12.49
C ALA A 80 -7.10 -1.29 -13.80
N ALA A 81 -7.11 -2.18 -14.80
CA ALA A 81 -6.57 -1.88 -16.11
C ALA A 81 -7.34 -0.74 -16.82
N GLN A 82 -8.66 -0.68 -16.66
CA GLN A 82 -9.47 0.42 -17.21
C GLN A 82 -9.14 1.75 -16.53
N ILE A 83 -9.05 1.79 -15.21
CA ILE A 83 -8.67 2.99 -14.43
C ILE A 83 -7.28 3.48 -14.87
N ALA A 84 -6.32 2.56 -14.98
CA ALA A 84 -4.96 2.90 -15.39
C ALA A 84 -4.93 3.53 -16.81
N ARG A 85 -5.69 3.01 -17.78
CA ARG A 85 -5.81 3.61 -19.12
C ARG A 85 -6.50 4.97 -19.10
N GLN A 86 -7.55 5.13 -18.29
CA GLN A 86 -8.24 6.42 -18.13
C GLN A 86 -7.32 7.47 -17.52
N PHE A 87 -6.55 7.12 -16.49
CA PHE A 87 -5.56 8.03 -15.93
C PHE A 87 -4.45 8.36 -16.93
N ALA A 88 -3.94 7.37 -17.66
CA ALA A 88 -2.95 7.63 -18.71
C ALA A 88 -3.47 8.62 -19.77
N GLY A 89 -4.74 8.49 -20.19
CA GLY A 89 -5.38 9.40 -21.14
C GLY A 89 -5.69 10.79 -20.54
N SER A 90 -5.69 10.94 -19.24
CA SER A 90 -5.90 12.23 -18.55
C SER A 90 -4.59 13.00 -18.30
N GLU A 91 -3.45 12.43 -18.70
CA GLU A 91 -2.10 13.02 -18.62
C GLU A 91 -1.76 13.61 -17.23
N PRO A 92 -1.82 12.83 -16.12
CA PRO A 92 -1.40 13.30 -14.82
C PRO A 92 0.12 13.54 -14.79
N ASP A 93 0.57 14.42 -13.88
CA ASP A 93 2.00 14.59 -13.62
C ASP A 93 2.62 13.31 -13.00
N VAL A 94 1.81 12.54 -12.24
CA VAL A 94 2.21 11.30 -11.58
C VAL A 94 1.00 10.38 -11.39
N ILE A 95 1.22 9.08 -11.59
CA ILE A 95 0.29 8.02 -11.16
C ILE A 95 0.88 7.34 -9.92
N VAL A 96 0.16 7.38 -8.80
CA VAL A 96 0.44 6.58 -7.60
C VAL A 96 -0.40 5.31 -7.67
N ALA A 97 0.29 4.18 -7.73
CA ALA A 97 -0.37 2.87 -7.85
C ALA A 97 -0.17 2.06 -6.56
N ILE A 98 -1.23 1.95 -5.77
CA ILE A 98 -1.22 1.27 -4.47
C ILE A 98 -1.58 -0.20 -4.68
N SER A 99 -0.71 -1.09 -4.21
CA SER A 99 -0.69 -2.55 -4.38
C SER A 99 -0.17 -3.05 -5.73
N THR A 100 0.27 -4.32 -5.73
CA THR A 100 0.89 -4.95 -6.91
C THR A 100 0.00 -4.96 -8.15
N PRO A 101 -1.29 -5.37 -8.09
CA PRO A 101 -2.13 -5.39 -9.31
C PRO A 101 -2.37 -4.00 -9.90
N SER A 102 -2.50 -2.97 -9.06
CA SER A 102 -2.64 -1.58 -9.53
C SER A 102 -1.37 -1.08 -10.19
N ALA A 103 -0.20 -1.38 -9.59
CA ALA A 103 1.10 -1.01 -10.15
C ALA A 103 1.35 -1.67 -11.51
N GLN A 104 1.05 -2.96 -11.65
CA GLN A 104 1.12 -3.69 -12.92
C GLN A 104 0.24 -3.06 -13.98
N SER A 105 -1.00 -2.68 -13.61
CA SER A 105 -1.94 -2.01 -14.52
C SER A 105 -1.43 -0.64 -14.96
N ALA A 106 -0.92 0.19 -14.03
CA ALA A 106 -0.39 1.52 -14.32
C ALA A 106 0.85 1.49 -15.24
N VAL A 107 1.81 0.61 -14.93
CA VAL A 107 3.04 0.45 -15.72
C VAL A 107 2.74 -0.10 -17.13
N SER A 108 1.69 -0.92 -17.27
CA SER A 108 1.23 -1.41 -18.57
C SER A 108 0.53 -0.32 -19.40
N ALA A 109 -0.17 0.60 -18.74
CA ALA A 109 -0.97 1.65 -19.40
C ALA A 109 -0.12 2.81 -19.93
N SER A 110 1.05 3.10 -19.34
CA SER A 110 1.92 4.20 -19.77
C SER A 110 3.40 3.87 -19.57
N LYS A 111 4.23 4.30 -20.54
CA LYS A 111 5.69 4.22 -20.49
C LYS A 111 6.36 5.59 -20.30
N SER A 112 5.58 6.66 -20.32
CA SER A 112 6.08 8.05 -20.23
C SER A 112 5.65 8.77 -18.96
N ILE A 113 4.41 8.55 -18.50
CA ILE A 113 3.91 9.16 -17.26
C ILE A 113 4.63 8.52 -16.08
N PRO A 114 5.17 9.31 -15.12
CA PRO A 114 5.73 8.82 -13.88
C PRO A 114 4.77 7.89 -13.12
N VAL A 115 5.22 6.69 -12.77
CA VAL A 115 4.47 5.74 -11.95
C VAL A 115 5.24 5.50 -10.65
N ILE A 116 4.61 5.85 -9.54
CA ILE A 116 5.13 5.59 -8.20
C ILE A 116 4.29 4.47 -7.59
N PHE A 117 4.88 3.28 -7.49
CA PHE A 117 4.20 2.18 -6.81
C PHE A 117 4.32 2.33 -5.29
N SER A 118 3.31 1.84 -4.55
CA SER A 118 3.30 1.82 -3.09
C SER A 118 2.68 0.51 -2.59
N ALA A 119 3.18 -0.02 -1.49
CA ALA A 119 2.74 -1.30 -0.95
C ALA A 119 2.76 -2.41 -2.02
N VAL A 120 3.91 -2.58 -2.66
CA VAL A 120 4.20 -3.65 -3.61
C VAL A 120 5.21 -4.59 -2.98
N SER A 121 4.82 -5.83 -2.69
CA SER A 121 5.64 -6.76 -1.92
C SER A 121 6.95 -7.12 -2.62
N ASP A 122 6.91 -7.43 -3.92
CA ASP A 122 8.11 -7.70 -4.71
C ASP A 122 8.02 -7.02 -6.08
N PRO A 123 8.60 -5.83 -6.24
CA PRO A 123 8.52 -5.09 -7.49
C PRO A 123 9.29 -5.73 -8.64
N VAL A 124 10.29 -6.57 -8.36
CA VAL A 124 11.07 -7.29 -9.37
C VAL A 124 10.27 -8.47 -9.90
N SER A 125 9.75 -9.33 -9.03
CA SER A 125 8.88 -10.46 -9.42
C SER A 125 7.59 -9.98 -10.08
N ALA A 126 7.06 -8.80 -9.66
CA ALA A 126 5.93 -8.15 -10.30
C ALA A 126 6.26 -7.53 -11.67
N ARG A 127 7.52 -7.55 -12.11
CA ARG A 127 8.04 -6.98 -13.37
C ARG A 127 7.80 -5.47 -13.51
N LEU A 128 7.83 -4.75 -12.40
CA LEU A 128 7.74 -3.29 -12.39
C LEU A 128 9.10 -2.65 -12.62
N VAL A 129 10.15 -3.30 -12.10
CA VAL A 129 11.55 -2.88 -12.18
C VAL A 129 12.43 -4.09 -12.51
N GLY A 130 13.63 -3.83 -13.08
CA GLY A 130 14.54 -4.90 -13.48
C GLY A 130 15.43 -5.46 -12.36
N GLY A 131 15.48 -4.78 -11.21
CA GLY A 131 16.36 -5.13 -10.08
C GLY A 131 16.35 -4.07 -9.00
N ALA A 132 17.29 -4.18 -8.05
CA ALA A 132 17.47 -3.19 -7.00
C ALA A 132 18.00 -1.86 -7.57
N GLY A 133 17.69 -0.74 -6.89
CA GLY A 133 18.18 0.58 -7.26
C GLY A 133 17.27 1.34 -8.23
N ALA A 134 17.86 2.23 -9.02
CA ALA A 134 17.14 3.05 -9.99
C ALA A 134 16.70 2.20 -11.19
N SER A 135 15.43 2.33 -11.61
CA SER A 135 14.86 1.48 -12.64
C SER A 135 15.31 1.80 -14.07
N GLY A 136 15.78 3.02 -14.30
CA GLY A 136 16.06 3.53 -15.66
C GLY A 136 14.81 3.77 -16.53
N THR A 137 13.62 3.62 -15.98
CA THR A 137 12.32 3.76 -16.65
C THR A 137 11.48 4.90 -16.05
N ASN A 138 10.18 4.92 -16.32
CA ASN A 138 9.25 5.87 -15.68
C ASN A 138 8.72 5.40 -14.32
N VAL A 139 9.37 4.42 -13.67
CA VAL A 139 8.86 3.73 -12.48
C VAL A 139 9.82 3.87 -11.30
N THR A 140 9.32 4.17 -10.12
CA THR A 140 9.94 4.00 -8.81
C THR A 140 8.87 3.74 -7.76
N GLY A 141 9.20 3.60 -6.49
CA GLY A 141 8.18 3.43 -5.44
C GLY A 141 8.70 2.87 -4.13
N VAL A 142 7.76 2.40 -3.31
CA VAL A 142 8.00 1.82 -1.99
C VAL A 142 7.44 0.40 -1.91
N SER A 143 8.33 -0.55 -1.59
CA SER A 143 8.00 -1.96 -1.38
C SER A 143 7.65 -2.21 0.08
N ASP A 144 6.66 -3.08 0.30
CA ASP A 144 6.30 -3.63 1.61
C ASP A 144 6.66 -5.11 1.73
N LEU A 145 7.84 -5.52 1.22
CA LEU A 145 8.30 -6.91 1.26
C LEU A 145 8.18 -7.48 2.67
N PRO A 146 7.33 -8.53 2.87
CA PRO A 146 7.03 -9.00 4.22
C PRO A 146 8.21 -9.75 4.84
N PRO A 147 8.44 -9.61 6.16
CA PRO A 147 9.46 -10.34 6.90
C PRO A 147 8.98 -11.77 7.22
N VAL A 148 8.77 -12.60 6.21
CA VAL A 148 8.14 -13.93 6.34
C VAL A 148 8.88 -14.82 7.34
N GLN A 149 10.22 -14.73 7.41
CA GLN A 149 11.01 -15.49 8.39
C GLN A 149 10.68 -15.07 9.83
N ASP A 150 10.57 -13.76 10.08
CA ASP A 150 10.25 -13.26 11.43
C ASP A 150 8.81 -13.57 11.81
N GLN A 151 7.88 -13.51 10.85
CA GLN A 151 6.50 -13.93 11.06
C GLN A 151 6.41 -15.43 11.39
N LEU A 152 7.19 -16.27 10.72
CA LEU A 152 7.26 -17.70 11.03
C LEU A 152 7.89 -17.96 12.42
N ASN A 153 8.92 -17.22 12.77
CA ASN A 153 9.53 -17.28 14.10
C ASN A 153 8.51 -16.88 15.17
N LEU A 154 7.72 -15.82 14.94
CA LEU A 154 6.64 -15.41 15.83
C LEU A 154 5.58 -16.52 16.01
N VAL A 155 5.20 -17.20 14.91
CA VAL A 155 4.31 -18.39 15.00
C VAL A 155 4.88 -19.41 15.97
N ARG A 156 6.16 -19.77 15.85
CA ARG A 156 6.82 -20.76 16.71
C ARG A 156 6.93 -20.31 18.17
N GLU A 157 7.12 -19.03 18.40
CA GLU A 157 7.21 -18.48 19.76
C GLU A 157 5.83 -18.44 20.45
N LEU A 158 4.77 -18.05 19.74
CA LEU A 158 3.41 -17.98 20.27
C LEU A 158 2.72 -19.34 20.34
N LEU A 159 3.05 -20.25 19.41
CA LEU A 159 2.37 -21.51 19.18
C LEU A 159 3.40 -22.65 18.99
N PRO A 160 4.17 -23.02 20.04
CA PRO A 160 5.31 -23.96 19.92
C PRO A 160 4.90 -25.37 19.50
N SER A 161 3.63 -25.74 19.70
CA SER A 161 3.07 -27.02 19.26
C SER A 161 2.53 -27.02 17.83
N ALA A 162 2.40 -25.87 17.18
CA ALA A 162 1.89 -25.77 15.81
C ALA A 162 2.82 -26.47 14.82
N ARG A 163 2.24 -27.24 13.91
CA ARG A 163 2.95 -27.95 12.83
C ARG A 163 2.34 -27.68 11.47
N ARG A 164 1.07 -27.28 11.41
CA ARG A 164 0.31 -27.08 10.18
C ARG A 164 -0.12 -25.63 10.08
N ILE A 165 0.39 -24.91 9.10
CA ILE A 165 0.02 -23.52 8.82
C ILE A 165 -1.01 -23.52 7.68
N GLY A 166 -2.24 -23.09 7.96
CA GLY A 166 -3.24 -22.84 6.94
C GLY A 166 -2.98 -21.51 6.27
N VAL A 167 -3.03 -21.48 4.94
CA VAL A 167 -2.84 -20.24 4.17
C VAL A 167 -4.01 -20.07 3.20
N VAL A 168 -4.68 -18.94 3.29
CA VAL A 168 -5.68 -18.52 2.29
C VAL A 168 -5.04 -17.47 1.42
N TYR A 169 -5.10 -17.63 0.09
CA TYR A 169 -4.47 -16.71 -0.83
C TYR A 169 -5.13 -16.72 -2.22
N SER A 170 -4.96 -15.65 -2.98
CA SER A 170 -5.38 -15.54 -4.36
C SER A 170 -4.26 -15.97 -5.31
N PRO A 171 -4.46 -17.05 -6.09
CA PRO A 171 -3.48 -17.47 -7.11
C PRO A 171 -3.32 -16.45 -8.25
N GLY A 172 -4.25 -15.51 -8.38
CA GLY A 172 -4.20 -14.43 -9.37
C GLY A 172 -3.34 -13.23 -8.96
N GLU A 173 -2.92 -13.15 -7.69
CA GLU A 173 -2.09 -12.07 -7.18
C GLU A 173 -0.63 -12.52 -7.06
N SER A 174 0.27 -11.93 -7.87
CA SER A 174 1.69 -12.31 -7.88
C SER A 174 2.39 -12.09 -6.54
N ASN A 175 2.05 -11.03 -5.79
CA ASN A 175 2.50 -10.78 -4.42
C ASN A 175 2.20 -11.96 -3.49
N SER A 176 0.97 -12.47 -3.53
CA SER A 176 0.54 -13.60 -2.71
C SER A 176 1.27 -14.88 -3.08
N VAL A 177 1.36 -15.18 -4.38
CA VAL A 177 2.03 -16.39 -4.87
C VAL A 177 3.50 -16.44 -4.43
N VAL A 178 4.23 -15.32 -4.57
CA VAL A 178 5.64 -15.22 -4.16
C VAL A 178 5.78 -15.39 -2.65
N GLN A 179 4.94 -14.73 -1.86
CA GLN A 179 4.98 -14.82 -0.41
C GLN A 179 4.65 -16.24 0.09
N VAL A 180 3.64 -16.89 -0.48
CA VAL A 180 3.27 -18.26 -0.13
C VAL A 180 4.38 -19.23 -0.51
N ALA A 181 5.03 -19.06 -1.66
CA ALA A 181 6.17 -19.89 -2.05
C ALA A 181 7.34 -19.77 -1.06
N LEU A 182 7.69 -18.55 -0.64
CA LEU A 182 8.71 -18.32 0.37
C LEU A 182 8.31 -18.91 1.74
N LEU A 183 7.05 -18.74 2.15
CA LEU A 183 6.55 -19.33 3.39
C LEU A 183 6.65 -20.87 3.38
N LYS A 184 6.33 -21.51 2.26
CA LYS A 184 6.45 -22.98 2.08
C LYS A 184 7.90 -23.44 2.26
N GLU A 185 8.84 -22.73 1.64
CA GLU A 185 10.28 -23.06 1.77
C GLU A 185 10.74 -22.94 3.23
N LEU A 186 10.40 -21.81 3.89
CA LEU A 186 10.81 -21.54 5.26
C LEU A 186 10.13 -22.47 6.27
N ALA A 187 8.84 -22.77 6.08
CA ALA A 187 8.09 -23.68 6.92
C ALA A 187 8.67 -25.11 6.86
N ALA A 188 9.01 -25.59 5.66
CA ALA A 188 9.64 -26.92 5.49
C ALA A 188 10.97 -27.01 6.27
N LYS A 189 11.83 -25.98 6.20
CA LYS A 189 13.07 -25.89 6.97
C LYS A 189 12.82 -25.88 8.49
N ALA A 190 11.68 -25.35 8.91
CA ALA A 190 11.26 -25.30 10.32
C ALA A 190 10.51 -26.56 10.80
N GLY A 191 10.35 -27.59 9.96
CA GLY A 191 9.60 -28.81 10.26
C GLY A 191 8.08 -28.59 10.34
N MET A 192 7.58 -27.58 9.63
CA MET A 192 6.16 -27.26 9.53
C MET A 192 5.63 -27.50 8.12
N THR A 193 4.33 -27.75 7.98
CA THR A 193 3.67 -27.99 6.70
C THR A 193 2.68 -26.88 6.39
N ILE A 194 2.52 -26.55 5.11
CA ILE A 194 1.53 -25.59 4.65
C ILE A 194 0.29 -26.32 4.13
N VAL A 195 -0.88 -25.91 4.57
CA VAL A 195 -2.19 -26.35 4.06
C VAL A 195 -2.79 -25.19 3.30
N GLU A 196 -2.80 -25.28 1.99
CA GLU A 196 -3.25 -24.20 1.09
C GLU A 196 -4.76 -24.25 0.86
N ALA A 197 -5.40 -23.09 0.88
CA ALA A 197 -6.80 -22.91 0.52
C ALA A 197 -6.92 -21.71 -0.44
N PRO A 198 -6.87 -21.91 -1.75
CA PRO A 198 -6.95 -20.82 -2.71
C PRO A 198 -8.33 -20.16 -2.70
N ALA A 199 -8.35 -18.83 -2.81
CA ALA A 199 -9.53 -17.99 -2.95
C ALA A 199 -9.30 -17.00 -4.09
N VAL A 200 -10.03 -17.13 -5.19
CA VAL A 200 -9.79 -16.30 -6.39
C VAL A 200 -10.24 -14.86 -6.19
N LYS A 201 -11.25 -14.65 -5.36
CA LYS A 201 -11.85 -13.34 -5.03
C LYS A 201 -12.30 -13.30 -3.58
N SER A 202 -12.56 -12.10 -3.05
CA SER A 202 -12.95 -11.90 -1.64
C SER A 202 -14.18 -12.71 -1.21
N SER A 203 -15.15 -12.95 -2.10
CA SER A 203 -16.32 -13.78 -1.80
C SER A 203 -16.02 -15.26 -1.53
N ASP A 204 -14.87 -15.75 -2.00
CA ASP A 204 -14.47 -17.16 -1.87
C ASP A 204 -13.73 -17.42 -0.55
N VAL A 205 -13.22 -16.35 0.08
CA VAL A 205 -12.32 -16.42 1.24
C VAL A 205 -12.96 -17.12 2.43
N GLN A 206 -14.24 -16.88 2.71
CA GLN A 206 -14.93 -17.55 3.82
C GLN A 206 -14.94 -19.08 3.68
N VAL A 207 -15.21 -19.57 2.46
CA VAL A 207 -15.24 -21.01 2.17
C VAL A 207 -13.83 -21.59 2.31
N ALA A 208 -12.82 -20.87 1.81
CA ALA A 208 -11.43 -21.26 1.92
C ALA A 208 -10.99 -21.37 3.40
N VAL A 209 -11.30 -20.37 4.24
CA VAL A 209 -11.00 -20.41 5.68
C VAL A 209 -11.69 -21.59 6.37
N ARG A 210 -12.99 -21.82 6.11
CA ARG A 210 -13.72 -22.96 6.69
C ARG A 210 -13.10 -24.29 6.31
N SER A 211 -12.54 -24.44 5.13
CA SER A 211 -11.89 -25.67 4.67
C SER A 211 -10.60 -26.03 5.44
N LEU A 212 -10.01 -25.04 6.15
CA LEU A 212 -8.80 -25.21 6.96
C LEU A 212 -9.08 -25.59 8.42
N ILE A 213 -10.32 -25.45 8.89
CA ILE A 213 -10.72 -25.79 10.25
C ILE A 213 -10.46 -27.29 10.50
N GLY A 214 -9.74 -27.60 11.59
CA GLY A 214 -9.30 -28.96 11.94
C GLY A 214 -8.10 -29.48 11.12
N LYS A 215 -7.72 -28.79 10.04
CA LYS A 215 -6.56 -29.15 9.21
C LYS A 215 -5.33 -28.28 9.47
N ALA A 216 -5.50 -27.10 10.04
CA ALA A 216 -4.44 -26.17 10.38
C ALA A 216 -4.44 -25.88 11.89
N ASP A 217 -3.25 -25.60 12.44
CA ASP A 217 -3.02 -25.23 13.84
C ASP A 217 -2.95 -23.70 13.99
N VAL A 218 -2.67 -22.99 12.91
CA VAL A 218 -2.64 -21.52 12.81
C VAL A 218 -3.02 -21.11 11.39
N LEU A 219 -3.75 -20.01 11.26
CA LEU A 219 -4.05 -19.36 9.97
C LEU A 219 -3.04 -18.24 9.74
N TYR A 220 -2.35 -18.28 8.63
CA TYR A 220 -1.48 -17.23 8.15
C TYR A 220 -2.15 -16.50 6.99
N LEU A 221 -2.35 -15.21 7.13
CA LEU A 221 -2.87 -14.36 6.06
C LEU A 221 -1.70 -13.62 5.40
N PRO A 222 -1.42 -13.90 4.12
CA PRO A 222 -0.42 -13.15 3.37
C PRO A 222 -0.90 -11.71 3.09
N GLN A 223 -0.03 -10.88 2.52
CA GLN A 223 -0.39 -9.57 1.96
C GLN A 223 -1.19 -9.76 0.66
N ASP A 224 -2.37 -10.32 0.79
CA ASP A 224 -3.31 -10.65 -0.29
C ASP A 224 -4.49 -9.69 -0.25
N ASN A 225 -4.69 -8.93 -1.33
CA ASN A 225 -5.71 -7.89 -1.34
C ASN A 225 -7.14 -8.46 -1.24
N ALA A 226 -7.40 -9.61 -1.88
CA ALA A 226 -8.70 -10.26 -1.82
C ALA A 226 -9.00 -10.82 -0.42
N VAL A 227 -7.99 -11.38 0.25
CA VAL A 227 -8.10 -11.96 1.59
C VAL A 227 -8.27 -10.87 2.64
N ILE A 228 -7.46 -9.81 2.59
CA ILE A 228 -7.52 -8.72 3.58
C ILE A 228 -8.79 -7.90 3.42
N ALA A 229 -9.29 -7.69 2.21
CA ALA A 229 -10.61 -7.07 2.00
C ALA A 229 -11.77 -7.88 2.63
N ALA A 230 -11.59 -9.20 2.83
CA ALA A 230 -12.55 -10.07 3.47
C ALA A 230 -12.24 -10.36 4.96
N VAL A 231 -11.27 -9.68 5.57
CA VAL A 231 -10.77 -10.01 6.92
C VAL A 231 -11.86 -9.96 7.99
N ASP A 232 -12.84 -9.07 7.85
CA ASP A 232 -13.99 -8.96 8.75
C ASP A 232 -14.87 -10.23 8.76
N ALA A 233 -14.84 -11.00 7.68
CA ALA A 233 -15.51 -12.29 7.59
C ALA A 233 -14.61 -13.46 8.01
N VAL A 234 -13.30 -13.34 7.88
CA VAL A 234 -12.29 -14.35 8.26
C VAL A 234 -12.21 -14.48 9.77
N LEU A 235 -12.01 -13.37 10.48
CA LEU A 235 -11.67 -13.36 11.91
C LEU A 235 -12.76 -13.97 12.80
N PRO A 236 -14.08 -13.73 12.61
CA PRO A 236 -15.10 -14.40 13.40
C PRO A 236 -15.12 -15.92 13.18
N ILE A 237 -14.89 -16.38 11.94
CA ILE A 237 -14.83 -17.82 11.63
C ILE A 237 -13.65 -18.47 12.34
N ALA A 238 -12.47 -17.84 12.29
CA ALA A 238 -11.27 -18.32 12.95
C ALA A 238 -11.44 -18.33 14.49
N ALA A 239 -12.00 -17.25 15.06
CA ALA A 239 -12.27 -17.15 16.49
C ALA A 239 -13.24 -18.23 17.00
N GLN A 240 -14.34 -18.49 16.28
CA GLN A 240 -15.29 -19.55 16.60
C GLN A 240 -14.63 -20.93 16.58
N ALA A 241 -13.70 -21.15 15.66
CA ALA A 241 -12.93 -22.38 15.54
C ALA A 241 -11.72 -22.46 16.49
N LYS A 242 -11.48 -21.43 17.31
CA LYS A 242 -10.26 -21.28 18.12
C LYS A 242 -8.97 -21.42 17.32
N LEU A 243 -8.99 -20.98 16.07
CA LEU A 243 -7.86 -21.02 15.17
C LEU A 243 -7.09 -19.68 15.24
N PRO A 244 -5.86 -19.65 15.79
CA PRO A 244 -5.06 -18.42 15.88
C PRO A 244 -4.79 -17.85 14.48
N VAL A 245 -4.79 -16.51 14.36
CA VAL A 245 -4.55 -15.83 13.07
C VAL A 245 -3.33 -14.93 13.18
N ILE A 246 -2.34 -15.15 12.33
CA ILE A 246 -1.24 -14.22 12.08
C ILE A 246 -1.59 -13.42 10.83
N ALA A 247 -1.66 -12.11 10.97
CA ALA A 247 -2.11 -11.20 9.91
C ALA A 247 -0.94 -10.37 9.34
N PRO A 248 -1.06 -9.77 8.15
CA PRO A 248 0.02 -8.98 7.57
C PRO A 248 0.10 -7.54 8.12
N ASP A 249 -0.94 -7.06 8.82
CA ASP A 249 -1.07 -5.64 9.19
C ASP A 249 -1.73 -5.42 10.56
N GLU A 250 -1.49 -4.23 11.14
CA GLU A 250 -2.02 -3.83 12.45
C GLU A 250 -3.56 -3.73 12.47
N SER A 251 -4.17 -3.31 11.37
CA SER A 251 -5.64 -3.14 11.32
C SER A 251 -6.36 -4.47 11.48
N SER A 252 -5.81 -5.54 10.93
CA SER A 252 -6.31 -6.91 11.11
C SER A 252 -6.12 -7.40 12.55
N VAL A 253 -5.03 -7.01 13.23
CA VAL A 253 -4.83 -7.31 14.66
C VAL A 253 -5.84 -6.55 15.52
N ALA A 254 -6.13 -5.29 15.19
CA ALA A 254 -7.15 -4.51 15.88
C ALA A 254 -8.56 -5.11 15.75
N LYS A 255 -8.82 -5.83 14.66
CA LYS A 255 -10.09 -6.55 14.38
C LYS A 255 -10.15 -7.94 15.01
N GLY A 256 -9.07 -8.45 15.61
CA GLY A 256 -9.07 -9.72 16.34
C GLY A 256 -8.08 -10.78 15.85
N ALA A 257 -7.20 -10.49 14.90
CA ALA A 257 -6.06 -11.37 14.65
C ALA A 257 -5.12 -11.41 15.87
N LEU A 258 -4.43 -12.53 16.09
CA LEU A 258 -3.57 -12.72 17.26
C LEU A 258 -2.37 -11.76 17.27
N ALA A 259 -1.69 -11.66 16.13
CA ALA A 259 -0.48 -10.87 16.02
C ALA A 259 -0.12 -10.54 14.56
N THR A 260 0.78 -9.57 14.40
CA THR A 260 1.49 -9.27 13.15
C THR A 260 2.94 -8.89 13.42
N ILE A 261 3.83 -9.18 12.48
CA ILE A 261 5.04 -8.41 12.22
C ILE A 261 4.84 -7.81 10.82
N GLY A 262 4.51 -6.53 10.77
CA GLY A 262 4.11 -5.86 9.54
C GLY A 262 4.49 -4.39 9.52
N PHE A 263 4.25 -3.76 8.39
CA PHE A 263 4.55 -2.35 8.16
C PHE A 263 3.50 -1.43 8.79
N ASP A 264 3.93 -0.22 9.13
CA ASP A 264 3.05 0.92 9.33
C ASP A 264 2.70 1.49 7.95
N TYR A 265 1.52 1.17 7.44
CA TYR A 265 1.10 1.55 6.09
C TYR A 265 0.90 3.05 5.90
N TYR A 266 0.61 3.79 6.98
CA TYR A 266 0.61 5.24 6.92
C TYR A 266 2.03 5.79 6.64
N GLN A 267 3.06 5.21 7.28
CA GLN A 267 4.45 5.59 7.03
C GLN A 267 4.92 5.17 5.63
N VAL A 268 4.48 4.02 5.12
CA VAL A 268 4.71 3.62 3.72
C VAL A 268 4.12 4.68 2.77
N GLY A 269 2.92 5.16 3.10
CA GLY A 269 2.28 6.27 2.38
C GLY A 269 3.08 7.57 2.43
N ARG A 270 3.59 7.95 3.62
CA ARG A 270 4.46 9.12 3.79
C ARG A 270 5.73 9.02 2.94
N GLN A 271 6.41 7.86 2.95
CA GLN A 271 7.56 7.62 2.08
C GLN A 271 7.22 7.75 0.60
N THR A 272 6.09 7.17 0.19
CA THR A 272 5.59 7.28 -1.18
C THR A 272 5.31 8.74 -1.57
N GLY A 273 4.65 9.50 -0.69
CA GLY A 273 4.38 10.93 -0.89
C GLY A 273 5.65 11.76 -1.07
N ALA A 274 6.73 11.41 -0.36
CA ALA A 274 8.03 12.05 -0.54
C ALA A 274 8.62 11.81 -1.94
N LEU A 275 8.48 10.59 -2.48
CA LEU A 275 8.89 10.28 -3.86
C LEU A 275 8.03 11.03 -4.88
N VAL A 276 6.71 11.09 -4.64
CA VAL A 276 5.78 11.85 -5.49
C VAL A 276 6.18 13.33 -5.53
N ALA A 277 6.42 13.96 -4.37
CA ALA A 277 6.85 15.36 -4.30
C ALA A 277 8.16 15.59 -5.07
N GLN A 278 9.15 14.71 -4.91
CA GLN A 278 10.42 14.80 -5.65
C GLN A 278 10.19 14.76 -7.18
N VAL A 279 9.24 13.95 -7.66
CA VAL A 279 8.90 13.91 -9.09
C VAL A 279 8.16 15.15 -9.53
N LEU A 280 7.22 15.68 -8.73
CA LEU A 280 6.52 16.95 -9.02
C LEU A 280 7.46 18.16 -9.07
N GLU A 281 8.59 18.10 -8.35
CA GLU A 281 9.69 19.09 -8.37
C GLU A 281 10.65 18.91 -9.56
N GLY A 282 10.40 17.93 -10.43
CA GLY A 282 11.18 17.69 -11.66
C GLY A 282 12.13 16.50 -11.61
N GLY A 283 12.12 15.73 -10.53
CA GLY A 283 12.89 14.48 -10.43
C GLY A 283 12.40 13.44 -11.46
N LYS A 284 13.34 12.69 -12.04
CA LYS A 284 13.03 11.61 -12.98
C LYS A 284 12.85 10.29 -12.23
N PRO A 285 11.69 9.63 -12.27
CA PRO A 285 11.45 8.37 -11.54
C PRO A 285 12.54 7.33 -11.78
N GLY A 286 12.97 7.17 -13.03
CA GLY A 286 13.99 6.20 -13.42
C GLY A 286 15.38 6.45 -12.84
N ALA A 287 15.67 7.66 -12.32
CA ALA A 287 16.91 7.99 -11.61
C ALA A 287 16.76 7.85 -10.08
N ILE A 288 15.55 7.67 -9.58
CA ILE A 288 15.26 7.51 -8.16
C ILE A 288 15.18 6.02 -7.84
N ALA A 289 16.06 5.53 -6.96
CA ALA A 289 16.00 4.16 -6.47
C ALA A 289 14.67 3.92 -5.76
N TRP A 290 14.00 2.82 -6.08
CA TRP A 290 12.87 2.38 -5.27
C TRP A 290 13.35 1.96 -3.88
N GLN A 291 12.46 1.97 -2.91
CA GLN A 291 12.79 1.83 -1.49
C GLN A 291 11.99 0.70 -0.85
N TYR A 292 12.53 0.13 0.21
CA TYR A 292 11.73 -0.66 1.14
C TYR A 292 11.00 0.25 2.13
N GLY A 293 9.82 -0.16 2.55
CA GLY A 293 9.08 0.50 3.63
C GLY A 293 9.91 0.55 4.92
N ALA A 294 9.81 1.65 5.66
CA ALA A 294 10.60 1.86 6.87
C ALA A 294 10.08 0.98 8.01
N GLY A 295 10.88 -0.03 8.37
CA GLY A 295 10.71 -0.83 9.58
C GLY A 295 9.39 -1.60 9.68
N THR A 296 9.45 -2.76 10.28
CA THR A 296 8.28 -3.56 10.66
C THR A 296 8.06 -3.50 12.17
N ASN A 297 6.82 -3.64 12.60
CA ASN A 297 6.41 -3.59 13.98
C ASN A 297 5.74 -4.90 14.40
N LEU A 298 6.11 -5.42 15.56
CA LEU A 298 5.34 -6.45 16.22
C LEU A 298 4.15 -5.79 16.93
N VAL A 299 2.94 -6.24 16.59
CA VAL A 299 1.68 -5.87 17.26
C VAL A 299 0.98 -7.15 17.73
N LEU A 300 0.49 -7.15 18.97
CA LEU A 300 -0.21 -8.27 19.60
C LEU A 300 -1.64 -7.86 19.95
N ASN A 301 -2.55 -8.83 19.98
CA ASN A 301 -3.89 -8.67 20.54
C ASN A 301 -4.02 -9.56 21.80
N ALA A 302 -3.99 -8.94 22.98
CA ALA A 302 -4.07 -9.64 24.27
C ALA A 302 -5.44 -10.29 24.47
N ALA A 303 -6.54 -9.64 24.04
CA ALA A 303 -7.88 -10.22 24.14
C ALA A 303 -8.01 -11.47 23.26
N SER A 304 -7.44 -11.44 22.05
CA SER A 304 -7.42 -12.62 21.18
C SER A 304 -6.58 -13.76 21.76
N ALA A 305 -5.41 -13.44 22.32
CA ALA A 305 -4.59 -14.44 23.01
C ALA A 305 -5.34 -15.08 24.19
N GLN A 306 -6.01 -14.28 25.01
CA GLN A 306 -6.82 -14.75 26.15
C GLN A 306 -7.98 -15.64 25.68
N ALA A 307 -8.72 -15.22 24.64
CA ALA A 307 -9.85 -16.00 24.10
C ALA A 307 -9.40 -17.36 23.52
N LEU A 308 -8.17 -17.43 23.01
CA LEU A 308 -7.54 -18.65 22.53
C LEU A 308 -6.92 -19.51 23.65
N GLY A 309 -6.87 -19.01 24.90
CA GLY A 309 -6.19 -19.68 26.02
C GLY A 309 -4.66 -19.69 25.89
N LEU A 310 -4.08 -18.74 25.16
CA LEU A 310 -2.66 -18.64 24.91
C LEU A 310 -1.97 -17.74 25.93
N ALA A 311 -0.88 -18.21 26.52
CA ALA A 311 0.03 -17.38 27.29
C ALA A 311 1.05 -16.73 26.32
N VAL A 312 1.02 -15.41 26.20
CA VAL A 312 2.03 -14.69 25.40
C VAL A 312 3.35 -14.68 26.18
N PRO A 313 4.46 -15.23 25.63
CA PRO A 313 5.75 -15.22 26.31
C PRO A 313 6.21 -13.76 26.57
N GLU A 314 6.82 -13.54 27.73
CA GLU A 314 7.29 -12.21 28.13
C GLU A 314 8.31 -11.63 27.12
N THR A 315 9.16 -12.49 26.55
CA THR A 315 10.12 -12.12 25.50
C THR A 315 9.45 -11.57 24.25
N VAL A 316 8.28 -12.08 23.88
CA VAL A 316 7.48 -11.58 22.75
C VAL A 316 6.77 -10.28 23.15
N ALA A 317 6.16 -10.26 24.33
CA ALA A 317 5.44 -9.07 24.82
C ALA A 317 6.35 -7.83 24.92
N ARG A 318 7.59 -8.00 25.37
CA ARG A 318 8.57 -6.88 25.48
C ARG A 318 8.99 -6.32 24.12
N ARG A 319 8.99 -7.11 23.07
CA ARG A 319 9.34 -6.66 21.71
C ARG A 319 8.17 -5.98 20.99
N ALA A 320 6.96 -6.16 21.51
CA ALA A 320 5.78 -5.60 20.89
C ALA A 320 5.78 -4.07 20.98
N LYS A 321 5.66 -3.40 19.84
CA LYS A 321 5.45 -1.95 19.78
C LYS A 321 4.09 -1.55 20.33
N LYS A 322 3.08 -2.41 20.10
CA LYS A 322 1.72 -2.22 20.62
C LYS A 322 1.15 -3.55 21.11
N ILE A 323 0.37 -3.50 22.18
CA ILE A 323 -0.46 -4.60 22.64
C ILE A 323 -1.89 -4.07 22.76
N LEU A 324 -2.76 -4.57 21.88
CA LEU A 324 -4.16 -4.20 21.78
C LEU A 324 -5.02 -5.10 22.66
N GLY A 325 -6.24 -4.67 23.01
CA GLY A 325 -7.21 -5.50 23.73
C GLY A 325 -6.83 -5.79 25.19
N ARG A 326 -6.10 -4.90 25.85
CA ARG A 326 -5.83 -4.94 27.30
C ARG A 326 -7.01 -4.41 28.08
#